data_717d0f3af9637eac1b11ae67ff80b272
#
_entry.id   717d0f3af9637eac1b11ae67ff80b272
#
_cell.length_a   1.000
_cell.length_b   1.000
_cell.length_c   1.000
_cell.angle_alpha   90.00
_cell.angle_beta   90.00
_cell.angle_gamma   90.00
#
_symmetry.space_group_name_H-M   'P 1'
#
loop_
_entity.id
_entity.type
_entity.pdbx_description
1 polymer ?
#
loop_
_entity_poly.entity_id
_entity_poly.type
_entity_poly.pdbx_seq_one_letter_code
_entity_poly.pdbx_strand_id
1 'polypeptide(L)'
;MAKYDVLIIGSGLSGLFSALLLAKAGKRVCVLEKNQQYGGNLQTFERNNILFDTGVHYIGGLAEKQVLYEYFNKVGIANKLSLERLDMNGYDRICFADTPALMYPHAQGYENFIQQLLLYFPHEKRALKQYADTMQSVCAQFPLYNLKQGDAKYNTETLSIKLLDFLNSITTDERLKAVLLGSNFLYGQGCYKVL
;
A
#
# COMPACT_ATOMS: atom_id res chain seq x y z
N MET A 1 27.40 -9.04 -32.67
CA MET A 1 26.27 -9.69 -31.96
C MET A 1 25.86 -8.82 -30.78
N ALA A 2 24.59 -8.59 -30.55
CA ALA A 2 24.12 -7.84 -29.40
C ALA A 2 24.56 -8.53 -28.10
N LYS A 3 25.11 -7.78 -27.16
CA LYS A 3 25.60 -8.31 -25.87
C LYS A 3 24.43 -8.68 -24.93
N TYR A 4 23.30 -8.01 -25.07
CA TYR A 4 22.10 -8.17 -24.27
C TYR A 4 20.86 -8.33 -25.16
N ASP A 5 19.87 -9.06 -24.65
CA ASP A 5 18.60 -9.28 -25.34
C ASP A 5 17.57 -8.18 -24.94
N VAL A 6 17.71 -7.65 -23.71
CA VAL A 6 16.84 -6.61 -23.16
C VAL A 6 17.65 -5.57 -22.39
N LEU A 7 17.31 -4.29 -22.60
CA LEU A 7 17.81 -3.17 -21.81
C LEU A 7 16.66 -2.60 -20.99
N ILE A 8 16.86 -2.41 -19.69
CA ILE A 8 15.90 -1.79 -18.76
C ILE A 8 16.51 -0.50 -18.25
N ILE A 9 15.76 0.58 -18.32
CA ILE A 9 16.17 1.90 -17.82
C ILE A 9 15.54 2.12 -16.45
N GLY A 10 16.38 2.28 -15.45
CA GLY A 10 16.01 2.47 -14.04
C GLY A 10 16.01 1.16 -13.24
N SER A 11 16.60 1.24 -12.05
CA SER A 11 16.74 0.13 -11.09
C SER A 11 15.80 0.25 -9.90
N GLY A 12 14.65 0.93 -10.04
CA GLY A 12 13.57 0.88 -9.05
C GLY A 12 12.94 -0.51 -9.00
N LEU A 13 12.00 -0.73 -8.08
CA LEU A 13 11.36 -2.03 -7.86
C LEU A 13 10.84 -2.67 -9.16
N SER A 14 10.12 -1.90 -9.97
CA SER A 14 9.57 -2.40 -11.25
C SER A 14 10.64 -2.83 -12.23
N GLY A 15 11.73 -2.05 -12.36
CA GLY A 15 12.85 -2.37 -13.23
C GLY A 15 13.60 -3.62 -12.78
N LEU A 16 13.89 -3.72 -11.49
CA LEU A 16 14.58 -4.89 -10.91
C LEU A 16 13.70 -6.15 -10.99
N PHE A 17 12.41 -6.03 -10.72
CA PHE A 17 11.49 -7.16 -10.79
C PHE A 17 11.33 -7.67 -12.24
N SER A 18 11.19 -6.75 -13.20
CA SER A 18 11.14 -7.08 -14.63
C SER A 18 12.44 -7.74 -15.10
N ALA A 19 13.60 -7.21 -14.66
CA ALA A 19 14.90 -7.80 -14.97
C ALA A 19 15.01 -9.24 -14.47
N LEU A 20 14.57 -9.48 -13.23
CA LEU A 20 14.60 -10.80 -12.61
C LEU A 20 13.70 -11.81 -13.35
N LEU A 21 12.49 -11.41 -13.71
CA LEU A 21 11.55 -12.25 -14.48
C LEU A 21 12.13 -12.61 -15.85
N LEU A 22 12.68 -11.64 -16.57
CA LEU A 22 13.28 -11.84 -17.89
C LEU A 22 14.54 -12.72 -17.82
N ALA A 23 15.39 -12.51 -16.81
CA ALA A 23 16.57 -13.33 -16.59
C ALA A 23 16.18 -14.79 -16.27
N LYS A 24 15.13 -15.02 -15.45
CA LYS A 24 14.59 -16.36 -15.20
C LYS A 24 14.01 -17.02 -16.48
N ALA A 25 13.52 -16.21 -17.41
CA ALA A 25 13.09 -16.66 -18.73
C ALA A 25 14.27 -16.87 -19.73
N GLY A 26 15.51 -16.85 -19.26
CA GLY A 26 16.70 -17.10 -20.07
C GLY A 26 17.18 -15.92 -20.92
N LYS A 27 16.67 -14.71 -20.69
CA LYS A 27 17.11 -13.49 -21.41
C LYS A 27 18.35 -12.90 -20.75
N ARG A 28 19.26 -12.39 -21.58
CA ARG A 28 20.40 -11.58 -21.11
C ARG A 28 19.91 -10.16 -20.91
N VAL A 29 19.79 -9.73 -19.66
CA VAL A 29 19.23 -8.42 -19.31
C VAL A 29 20.34 -7.50 -18.83
N CYS A 30 20.26 -6.23 -19.24
CA CYS A 30 21.07 -5.15 -18.70
C CYS A 30 20.15 -4.08 -18.09
N VAL A 31 20.40 -3.70 -16.85
CA VAL A 31 19.72 -2.60 -16.19
C VAL A 31 20.64 -1.38 -16.17
N LEU A 32 20.15 -0.26 -16.68
CA LEU A 32 20.86 1.02 -16.69
C LEU A 32 20.29 1.90 -15.59
N GLU A 33 21.14 2.30 -14.65
CA GLU A 33 20.80 3.22 -13.56
C GLU A 33 21.64 4.50 -13.67
N LYS A 34 21.01 5.66 -13.53
CA LYS A 34 21.70 6.96 -13.59
C LYS A 34 22.39 7.32 -12.27
N ASN A 35 21.88 6.81 -11.16
CA ASN A 35 22.41 7.09 -9.83
C ASN A 35 23.48 6.09 -9.44
N GLN A 36 24.36 6.46 -8.54
CA GLN A 36 25.38 5.56 -8.00
C GLN A 36 24.80 4.40 -7.20
N GLN A 37 23.68 4.64 -6.55
CA GLN A 37 22.93 3.62 -5.79
C GLN A 37 21.74 3.13 -6.61
N TYR A 38 21.55 1.84 -6.69
CA TYR A 38 20.36 1.21 -7.29
C TYR A 38 19.22 1.13 -6.28
N GLY A 39 17.99 0.84 -6.75
CA GLY A 39 16.84 0.56 -5.91
C GLY A 39 15.72 1.60 -6.00
N GLY A 40 15.97 2.81 -6.50
CA GLY A 40 14.94 3.86 -6.57
C GLY A 40 14.42 4.20 -5.16
N ASN A 41 13.10 4.12 -4.94
CA ASN A 41 12.49 4.37 -3.61
C ASN A 41 12.79 3.28 -2.57
N LEU A 42 13.46 2.18 -2.94
CA LEU A 42 13.97 1.18 -2.00
C LEU A 42 15.37 1.52 -1.48
N GLN A 43 15.94 2.65 -1.89
CA GLN A 43 17.23 3.11 -1.42
C GLN A 43 17.15 3.51 0.04
N THR A 44 18.30 3.43 0.70
CA THR A 44 18.50 3.93 2.05
C THR A 44 19.59 5.01 2.03
N PHE A 45 19.63 5.83 3.06
CA PHE A 45 20.74 6.75 3.29
C PHE A 45 21.18 6.68 4.75
N GLU A 46 22.42 6.98 4.98
CA GLU A 46 22.99 6.99 6.33
C GLU A 46 23.24 8.42 6.81
N ARG A 47 22.90 8.69 8.05
CA ARG A 47 23.24 9.93 8.72
C ARG A 47 23.56 9.67 10.19
N ASN A 48 24.73 10.13 10.64
CA ASN A 48 25.22 9.92 12.02
C ASN A 48 25.22 8.42 12.42
N ASN A 49 25.66 7.54 11.54
CA ASN A 49 25.66 6.07 11.70
C ASN A 49 24.26 5.46 11.93
N ILE A 50 23.20 6.17 11.51
CA ILE A 50 21.83 5.67 11.52
C ILE A 50 21.37 5.53 10.08
N LEU A 51 20.86 4.34 9.74
CA LEU A 51 20.30 4.03 8.43
C LEU A 51 18.84 4.47 8.36
N PHE A 52 18.49 5.19 7.31
CA PHE A 52 17.13 5.67 7.02
C PHE A 52 16.64 5.13 5.68
N ASP A 53 15.38 4.78 5.64
CA ASP A 53 14.68 4.48 4.38
C ASP A 53 14.36 5.77 3.62
N THR A 54 14.46 5.72 2.30
CA THR A 54 14.13 6.88 1.45
C THR A 54 12.63 7.00 1.21
N GLY A 55 11.94 5.90 0.98
CA GLY A 55 10.54 5.97 0.57
C GLY A 55 9.67 4.77 0.96
N VAL A 56 10.23 3.66 1.41
CA VAL A 56 9.47 2.46 1.81
C VAL A 56 9.76 2.15 3.26
N HIS A 57 8.84 2.48 4.15
CA HIS A 57 9.00 2.29 5.60
C HIS A 57 8.31 1.01 6.08
N TYR A 58 7.17 0.66 5.51
CA TYR A 58 6.47 -0.61 5.71
C TYR A 58 5.78 -1.02 4.42
N ILE A 59 5.47 -2.30 4.30
CA ILE A 59 4.91 -2.87 3.08
C ILE A 59 3.77 -3.83 3.41
N GLY A 60 2.67 -3.72 2.69
CA GLY A 60 1.54 -4.63 2.78
C GLY A 60 1.61 -5.76 1.77
N GLY A 61 0.74 -6.76 1.91
CA GLY A 61 0.58 -7.80 0.92
C GLY A 61 1.63 -8.91 0.94
N LEU A 62 2.43 -9.03 2.01
CA LEU A 62 3.53 -9.99 2.13
C LEU A 62 3.25 -11.19 3.07
N ALA A 63 2.05 -11.29 3.64
CA ALA A 63 1.66 -12.53 4.31
C ALA A 63 1.36 -13.64 3.27
N GLU A 64 1.45 -14.89 3.69
CA GLU A 64 1.11 -16.04 2.83
C GLU A 64 -0.24 -15.85 2.13
N LYS A 65 -0.29 -16.21 0.85
CA LYS A 65 -1.46 -16.07 -0.05
C LYS A 65 -1.85 -14.62 -0.38
N GLN A 66 -1.10 -13.63 0.07
CA GLN A 66 -1.29 -12.24 -0.35
C GLN A 66 -0.52 -11.94 -1.64
N VAL A 67 -0.92 -10.86 -2.32
CA VAL A 67 -0.50 -10.58 -3.70
C VAL A 67 1.01 -10.44 -3.86
N LEU A 68 1.66 -9.63 -3.02
CA LEU A 68 3.12 -9.44 -3.13
C LEU A 68 3.90 -10.69 -2.70
N TYR A 69 3.39 -11.44 -1.71
CA TYR A 69 3.98 -12.72 -1.33
C TYR A 69 4.02 -13.68 -2.53
N GLU A 70 2.91 -13.81 -3.26
CA GLU A 70 2.83 -14.71 -4.42
C GLU A 70 3.78 -14.26 -5.55
N TYR A 71 3.88 -12.96 -5.82
CA TYR A 71 4.84 -12.45 -6.79
C TYR A 71 6.29 -12.70 -6.35
N PHE A 72 6.61 -12.44 -5.09
CA PHE A 72 7.95 -12.65 -4.56
C PHE A 72 8.32 -14.14 -4.48
N ASN A 73 7.34 -14.99 -4.17
CA ASN A 73 7.51 -16.43 -4.21
C ASN A 73 7.79 -16.93 -5.64
N LYS A 74 7.04 -16.44 -6.62
CA LYS A 74 7.23 -16.79 -8.04
C LYS A 74 8.64 -16.47 -8.53
N VAL A 75 9.23 -15.37 -8.06
CA VAL A 75 10.61 -15.01 -8.42
C VAL A 75 11.67 -15.55 -7.45
N GLY A 76 11.25 -16.26 -6.39
CA GLY A 76 12.15 -16.94 -5.46
C GLY A 76 12.86 -16.03 -4.47
N ILE A 77 12.24 -14.89 -4.10
CA ILE A 77 12.79 -13.96 -3.10
C ILE A 77 11.99 -13.91 -1.80
N ALA A 78 10.75 -14.43 -1.76
CA ALA A 78 9.90 -14.36 -0.57
C ALA A 78 10.60 -14.88 0.69
N ASN A 79 11.24 -16.04 0.61
CA ASN A 79 11.93 -16.66 1.75
C ASN A 79 13.32 -16.07 2.04
N LYS A 80 13.75 -15.06 1.28
CA LYS A 80 15.02 -14.35 1.48
C LYS A 80 14.86 -13.05 2.23
N LEU A 81 13.60 -12.65 2.48
CA LEU A 81 13.28 -11.42 3.19
C LEU A 81 13.13 -11.73 4.69
N SER A 82 13.83 -10.98 5.52
CA SER A 82 13.59 -10.95 6.95
C SER A 82 12.50 -9.91 7.20
N LEU A 83 11.30 -10.39 7.50
CA LEU A 83 10.13 -9.52 7.69
C LEU A 83 9.64 -9.63 9.14
N GLU A 84 9.34 -8.49 9.74
CA GLU A 84 8.66 -8.40 11.01
C GLU A 84 7.22 -7.94 10.81
N ARG A 85 6.29 -8.61 11.45
CA ARG A 85 4.88 -8.24 11.35
C ARG A 85 4.60 -7.06 12.28
N LEU A 86 4.01 -6.01 11.73
CA LEU A 86 3.56 -4.88 12.51
C LEU A 86 2.36 -5.24 13.38
N ASP A 87 2.10 -4.42 14.43
CA ASP A 87 0.98 -4.59 15.36
C ASP A 87 -0.35 -4.81 14.63
N MET A 88 -1.03 -5.89 14.97
CA MET A 88 -2.32 -6.25 14.36
C MET A 88 -3.43 -5.26 14.69
N ASN A 89 -3.36 -4.63 15.87
CA ASN A 89 -4.42 -3.78 16.39
C ASN A 89 -4.19 -2.29 16.14
N GLY A 90 -3.02 -1.91 15.64
CA GLY A 90 -2.70 -0.51 15.37
C GLY A 90 -1.29 -0.32 14.83
N TYR A 91 -1.03 -0.82 13.62
CA TYR A 91 0.27 -0.65 12.96
C TYR A 91 0.56 0.81 12.63
N ASP A 92 -0.49 1.62 12.49
CA ASP A 92 -0.45 3.06 12.34
C ASP A 92 -1.50 3.70 13.24
N ARG A 93 -1.36 4.99 13.55
CA ARG A 93 -2.27 5.72 14.43
C ARG A 93 -2.47 7.14 13.94
N ILE A 94 -3.75 7.54 13.85
CA ILE A 94 -4.12 8.91 13.50
C ILE A 94 -4.30 9.71 14.77
N CYS A 95 -3.56 10.81 14.88
CA CYS A 95 -3.56 11.72 16.01
C CYS A 95 -3.99 13.11 15.56
N PHE A 96 -4.66 13.85 16.42
CA PHE A 96 -5.08 15.22 16.15
C PHE A 96 -4.47 16.17 17.18
N ALA A 97 -4.08 17.36 16.74
CA ALA A 97 -3.45 18.36 17.60
C ALA A 97 -4.34 18.85 18.74
N ASP A 98 -5.66 18.85 18.53
CA ASP A 98 -6.64 19.25 19.56
C ASP A 98 -6.86 18.18 20.64
N THR A 99 -6.51 16.93 20.35
CA THR A 99 -6.66 15.78 21.25
C THR A 99 -5.44 14.86 21.19
N PRO A 100 -4.21 15.33 21.50
CA PRO A 100 -2.98 14.59 21.23
C PRO A 100 -2.84 13.27 22.01
N ALA A 101 -3.54 13.13 23.13
CA ALA A 101 -3.55 11.90 23.91
C ALA A 101 -4.45 10.81 23.30
N LEU A 102 -5.33 11.15 22.34
CA LEU A 102 -6.24 10.23 21.71
C LEU A 102 -5.68 9.78 20.36
N MET A 103 -5.39 8.49 20.26
CA MET A 103 -4.79 7.87 19.07
C MET A 103 -5.76 6.86 18.48
N TYR A 104 -6.20 7.11 17.25
CA TYR A 104 -7.11 6.22 16.53
C TYR A 104 -6.30 5.17 15.77
N PRO A 105 -6.44 3.87 16.09
CA PRO A 105 -5.61 2.84 15.49
C PRO A 105 -6.04 2.51 14.06
N HIS A 106 -5.06 2.28 13.20
CA HIS A 106 -5.26 1.63 11.91
C HIS A 106 -4.85 0.15 12.05
N ALA A 107 -5.84 -0.70 12.32
CA ALA A 107 -5.63 -2.11 12.54
C ALA A 107 -5.54 -2.91 11.23
N GLN A 108 -4.88 -4.07 11.28
CA GLN A 108 -4.76 -4.97 10.14
C GLN A 108 -6.00 -5.85 9.99
N GLY A 109 -6.49 -5.97 8.76
CA GLY A 109 -7.67 -6.76 8.41
C GLY A 109 -8.98 -5.99 8.64
N TYR A 110 -9.93 -6.15 7.72
CA TYR A 110 -11.16 -5.36 7.70
C TYR A 110 -12.01 -5.51 8.97
N GLU A 111 -12.17 -6.72 9.46
CA GLU A 111 -12.97 -6.96 10.67
C GLU A 111 -12.29 -6.35 11.90
N ASN A 112 -10.99 -6.57 12.07
CA ASN A 112 -10.25 -6.00 13.18
C ASN A 112 -10.22 -4.46 13.12
N PHE A 113 -10.05 -3.88 11.92
CA PHE A 113 -10.14 -2.44 11.71
C PHE A 113 -11.48 -1.87 12.19
N ILE A 114 -12.60 -2.52 11.83
CA ILE A 114 -13.93 -2.13 12.31
C ILE A 114 -14.00 -2.23 13.84
N GLN A 115 -13.57 -3.34 14.42
CA GLN A 115 -13.64 -3.56 15.87
C GLN A 115 -12.83 -2.54 16.65
N GLN A 116 -11.62 -2.23 16.21
CA GLN A 116 -10.77 -1.25 16.87
C GLN A 116 -11.36 0.17 16.78
N LEU A 117 -11.91 0.58 15.65
CA LEU A 117 -12.54 1.90 15.52
C LEU A 117 -13.89 2.01 16.27
N LEU A 118 -14.62 0.91 16.44
CA LEU A 118 -15.85 0.91 17.25
C LEU A 118 -15.61 1.25 18.72
N LEU A 119 -14.41 1.08 19.24
CA LEU A 119 -14.05 1.51 20.60
C LEU A 119 -14.11 3.05 20.74
N TYR A 120 -13.92 3.77 19.65
CA TYR A 120 -13.92 5.24 19.60
C TYR A 120 -15.23 5.81 19.01
N PHE A 121 -15.87 5.05 18.12
CA PHE A 121 -17.07 5.44 17.38
C PHE A 121 -18.17 4.37 17.52
N PRO A 122 -18.69 4.14 18.74
CA PRO A 122 -19.59 2.99 19.02
C PRO A 122 -20.91 3.03 18.23
N HIS A 123 -21.33 4.20 17.78
CA HIS A 123 -22.57 4.38 17.01
C HIS A 123 -22.37 4.26 15.48
N GLU A 124 -21.11 4.13 15.00
CA GLU A 124 -20.75 4.17 13.58
C GLU A 124 -20.55 2.79 12.95
N LYS A 125 -21.09 1.72 13.58
CA LYS A 125 -20.93 0.34 13.10
C LYS A 125 -21.37 0.17 11.64
N ARG A 126 -22.49 0.82 11.26
CA ARG A 126 -23.01 0.73 9.89
C ARG A 126 -22.07 1.41 8.90
N ALA A 127 -21.60 2.62 9.21
CA ALA A 127 -20.69 3.38 8.37
C ALA A 127 -19.35 2.65 8.19
N LEU A 128 -18.76 2.15 9.27
CA LEU A 128 -17.51 1.40 9.24
C LEU A 128 -17.62 0.12 8.42
N LYS A 129 -18.75 -0.61 8.57
CA LYS A 129 -18.99 -1.80 7.74
C LYS A 129 -19.13 -1.43 6.27
N GLN A 130 -19.90 -0.41 5.94
CA GLN A 130 -20.11 0.04 4.57
C GLN A 130 -18.80 0.54 3.94
N TYR A 131 -17.95 1.24 4.72
CA TYR A 131 -16.62 1.62 4.30
C TYR A 131 -15.77 0.40 3.92
N ALA A 132 -15.67 -0.59 4.81
CA ALA A 132 -14.87 -1.79 4.59
C ALA A 132 -15.39 -2.63 3.41
N ASP A 133 -16.71 -2.82 3.29
CA ASP A 133 -17.35 -3.56 2.19
C ASP A 133 -17.07 -2.87 0.84
N THR A 134 -17.14 -1.53 0.79
CA THR A 134 -16.86 -0.75 -0.41
C THR A 134 -15.38 -0.86 -0.80
N MET A 135 -14.47 -0.71 0.16
CA MET A 135 -13.03 -0.88 -0.10
C MET A 135 -12.70 -2.27 -0.66
N GLN A 136 -13.29 -3.33 -0.09
CA GLN A 136 -13.13 -4.70 -0.60
C GLN A 136 -13.66 -4.82 -2.02
N SER A 137 -14.86 -4.29 -2.29
CA SER A 137 -15.47 -4.32 -3.63
C SER A 137 -14.63 -3.59 -4.67
N VAL A 138 -14.10 -2.42 -4.33
CA VAL A 138 -13.18 -1.66 -5.19
C VAL A 138 -11.91 -2.47 -5.46
N CYS A 139 -11.23 -2.96 -4.43
CA CYS A 139 -10.01 -3.73 -4.57
C CYS A 139 -10.22 -5.02 -5.39
N ALA A 140 -11.37 -5.68 -5.25
CA ALA A 140 -11.68 -6.89 -6.00
C ALA A 140 -11.75 -6.70 -7.52
N GLN A 141 -11.92 -5.46 -7.99
CA GLN A 141 -11.95 -5.14 -9.43
C GLN A 141 -10.56 -5.01 -10.05
N PHE A 142 -9.52 -4.89 -9.23
CA PHE A 142 -8.15 -4.74 -9.70
C PHE A 142 -7.41 -6.08 -9.62
N PRO A 143 -6.93 -6.64 -10.76
CA PRO A 143 -6.21 -7.91 -10.78
C PRO A 143 -4.99 -7.93 -9.86
N LEU A 144 -4.35 -6.77 -9.68
CA LEU A 144 -3.20 -6.61 -8.79
C LEU A 144 -3.53 -6.99 -7.32
N TYR A 145 -4.79 -6.79 -6.88
CA TYR A 145 -5.22 -7.08 -5.51
C TYR A 145 -5.92 -8.43 -5.33
N ASN A 146 -6.26 -9.12 -6.42
CA ASN A 146 -7.00 -10.38 -6.33
C ASN A 146 -6.33 -11.56 -7.05
N LEU A 147 -5.15 -11.37 -7.64
CA LEU A 147 -4.38 -12.37 -8.40
C LEU A 147 -5.16 -13.01 -9.58
N LYS A 148 -6.24 -12.41 -10.01
CA LYS A 148 -7.00 -12.90 -11.16
C LYS A 148 -6.21 -12.65 -12.44
N GLN A 149 -6.08 -13.69 -13.27
CA GLN A 149 -5.58 -13.55 -14.62
C GLN A 149 -6.76 -13.20 -15.54
N GLY A 150 -6.57 -12.26 -16.44
CA GLY A 150 -7.56 -11.88 -17.45
C GLY A 150 -7.53 -10.39 -17.76
N ASP A 151 -8.31 -10.01 -18.77
CA ASP A 151 -8.48 -8.62 -19.15
C ASP A 151 -9.09 -7.83 -17.99
N ALA A 152 -8.32 -6.92 -17.45
CA ALA A 152 -8.80 -5.97 -16.46
C ALA A 152 -9.75 -4.98 -17.17
N LYS A 153 -10.99 -5.35 -17.31
CA LYS A 153 -12.03 -4.36 -17.62
C LYS A 153 -12.24 -3.55 -16.34
N TYR A 154 -11.51 -2.44 -16.25
CA TYR A 154 -11.74 -1.49 -15.17
C TYR A 154 -13.16 -0.93 -15.31
N ASN A 155 -13.95 -1.07 -14.26
CA ASN A 155 -15.21 -0.36 -14.20
C ASN A 155 -14.89 1.13 -13.99
N THR A 156 -15.19 1.95 -15.01
CA THR A 156 -14.97 3.40 -14.96
C THR A 156 -15.77 4.07 -13.84
N GLU A 157 -16.91 3.49 -13.45
CA GLU A 157 -17.70 3.97 -12.31
C GLU A 157 -16.92 3.87 -10.99
N THR A 158 -16.16 2.78 -10.80
CA THR A 158 -15.30 2.62 -9.61
C THR A 158 -14.21 3.69 -9.55
N LEU A 159 -13.63 4.06 -10.69
CA LEU A 159 -12.61 5.11 -10.77
C LEU A 159 -13.18 6.52 -10.56
N SER A 160 -14.48 6.70 -10.67
CA SER A 160 -15.15 7.99 -10.46
C SER A 160 -15.55 8.25 -8.99
N ILE A 161 -15.40 7.28 -8.11
CA ILE A 161 -15.74 7.41 -6.69
C ILE A 161 -14.80 8.43 -6.03
N LYS A 162 -15.37 9.54 -5.58
CA LYS A 162 -14.64 10.50 -4.76
C LYS A 162 -14.78 10.10 -3.30
N LEU A 163 -13.66 9.85 -2.63
CA LEU A 163 -13.66 9.34 -1.26
C LEU A 163 -14.45 10.23 -0.28
N LEU A 164 -14.30 11.55 -0.37
CA LEU A 164 -15.03 12.46 0.51
C LEU A 164 -16.54 12.42 0.30
N ASP A 165 -17.01 12.38 -0.96
CA ASP A 165 -18.43 12.28 -1.29
C ASP A 165 -19.00 10.96 -0.76
N PHE A 166 -18.24 9.87 -0.89
CA PHE A 166 -18.59 8.58 -0.32
C PHE A 166 -18.69 8.63 1.21
N LEU A 167 -17.68 9.19 1.90
CA LEU A 167 -17.70 9.32 3.37
C LEU A 167 -18.89 10.18 3.84
N ASN A 168 -19.19 11.27 3.16
CA ASN A 168 -20.36 12.10 3.45
C ASN A 168 -21.69 11.34 3.28
N SER A 169 -21.73 10.32 2.43
CA SER A 169 -22.93 9.52 2.23
C SER A 169 -23.16 8.47 3.32
N ILE A 170 -22.12 8.07 4.05
CA ILE A 170 -22.20 6.99 5.05
C ILE A 170 -22.18 7.45 6.50
N THR A 171 -21.64 8.63 6.80
CA THR A 171 -21.59 9.19 8.16
C THR A 171 -21.63 10.72 8.15
N THR A 172 -22.14 11.29 9.24
CA THR A 172 -22.07 12.72 9.55
C THR A 172 -21.00 13.04 10.60
N ASP A 173 -20.32 12.03 11.16
CA ASP A 173 -19.26 12.21 12.14
C ASP A 173 -17.97 12.71 11.47
N GLU A 174 -17.68 14.01 11.65
CA GLU A 174 -16.50 14.66 11.04
C GLU A 174 -15.18 14.09 11.57
N ARG A 175 -15.15 13.64 12.84
CA ARG A 175 -13.96 13.03 13.42
C ARG A 175 -13.68 11.66 12.78
N LEU A 176 -14.71 10.85 12.60
CA LEU A 176 -14.57 9.57 11.90
C LEU A 176 -14.10 9.78 10.45
N LYS A 177 -14.68 10.74 9.72
CA LYS A 177 -14.23 11.06 8.35
C LYS A 177 -12.76 11.43 8.34
N ALA A 178 -12.32 12.29 9.26
CA ALA A 178 -10.92 12.71 9.35
C ALA A 178 -9.99 11.53 9.68
N VAL A 179 -10.41 10.60 10.54
CA VAL A 179 -9.66 9.37 10.83
C VAL A 179 -9.54 8.49 9.58
N LEU A 180 -10.63 8.27 8.84
CA LEU A 180 -10.64 7.46 7.62
C LEU A 180 -9.84 8.09 6.47
N LEU A 181 -9.64 9.42 6.50
CA LEU A 181 -8.81 10.17 5.56
C LEU A 181 -7.35 10.30 6.00
N GLY A 182 -7.02 9.90 7.22
CA GLY A 182 -5.74 10.20 7.85
C GLY A 182 -4.48 9.72 7.12
N SER A 183 -4.59 8.67 6.30
CA SER A 183 -3.47 8.15 5.48
C SER A 183 -3.42 8.70 4.06
N ASN A 184 -4.33 9.58 3.66
CA ASN A 184 -4.42 10.06 2.27
C ASN A 184 -3.20 10.85 1.81
N PHE A 185 -2.47 11.50 2.72
CA PHE A 185 -1.23 12.22 2.39
C PHE A 185 -0.17 11.32 1.74
N LEU A 186 -0.19 10.01 2.01
CA LEU A 186 0.74 9.03 1.41
C LEU A 186 0.55 8.90 -0.11
N TYR A 187 -0.61 9.28 -0.63
CA TYR A 187 -0.95 9.13 -2.04
C TYR A 187 -0.81 10.43 -2.84
N GLY A 188 -0.31 11.50 -2.24
CA GLY A 188 -0.05 12.78 -2.92
C GLY A 188 -1.30 13.47 -3.50
N GLN A 189 -2.47 12.98 -3.21
CA GLN A 189 -3.73 13.60 -3.59
C GLN A 189 -4.01 14.73 -2.61
N GLY A 190 -3.46 15.88 -2.94
CA GLY A 190 -3.69 17.10 -2.19
C GLY A 190 -5.13 17.52 -2.16
N CYS A 191 -5.41 18.42 -1.26
CA CYS A 191 -6.61 19.22 -1.13
C CYS A 191 -7.73 18.62 -0.30
N TYR A 192 -7.39 18.18 0.90
CA TYR A 192 -8.34 18.47 1.97
C TYR A 192 -7.63 19.35 2.97
N LYS A 193 -8.14 20.57 3.15
CA LYS A 193 -7.81 21.37 4.33
C LYS A 193 -8.22 20.50 5.52
N VAL A 194 -7.24 19.81 6.08
CA VAL A 194 -7.34 19.35 7.46
C VAL A 194 -7.22 20.64 8.25
N LEU A 195 -8.35 21.08 8.80
CA LEU A 195 -8.41 22.21 9.70
C LEU A 195 -7.65 21.89 10.99
#